data_81d7974407ded9713709fa7ab4e557df
#
_entry.id   81d7974407ded9713709fa7ab4e557df
#
_cell.length_a   1.000
_cell.length_b   1.000
_cell.length_c   1.000
_cell.angle_alpha   90.00
_cell.angle_beta   90.00
_cell.angle_gamma   90.00
#
_symmetry.space_group_name_H-M   'P 1'
#
loop_
_entity.id
_entity.type
_entity.pdbx_description
1 polymer ?
#
loop_
_entity_poly.entity_id
_entity_poly.type
_entity_poly.pdbx_seq_one_letter_code
_entity_poly.pdbx_strand_id
1 'polypeptide(L)'
;MIGLKWSAIDFTENTLTVRHTVHSTEEGIVAKDRLKTKSSYRTLTLEPFVRGELLRHREKQEHMKKVMRSAYSKEYTDYVCVDALGKLYDPDFVTGHFGQLLKKHNLKKIRFHDLRHSCASVLLAQGVPMKQIQEWLGHSDMSTIVNVRNPHTNKM
;
A
#
# COMPACT_ATOMS: atom_id res chain seq x y z
N MET A 1 0.63 -1.55 2.74
CA MET A 1 -0.27 -2.29 1.82
C MET A 1 0.32 -3.58 1.21
N ILE A 2 1.54 -3.98 1.57
CA ILE A 2 2.18 -5.23 1.09
C ILE A 2 1.34 -6.47 1.45
N GLY A 3 0.59 -6.41 2.54
CA GLY A 3 -0.31 -7.49 2.98
C GLY A 3 -1.67 -7.58 2.26
N LEU A 4 -1.88 -6.86 1.14
CA LEU A 4 -3.15 -6.96 0.41
C LEU A 4 -3.30 -8.33 -0.22
N LYS A 5 -4.49 -8.94 -0.05
CA LYS A 5 -4.86 -10.22 -0.64
C LYS A 5 -5.87 -10.04 -1.77
N TRP A 6 -5.85 -10.93 -2.76
CA TRP A 6 -6.84 -10.95 -3.84
C TRP A 6 -8.25 -11.18 -3.32
N SER A 7 -8.41 -12.03 -2.31
CA SER A 7 -9.69 -12.27 -1.62
C SER A 7 -10.25 -11.07 -0.86
N ALA A 8 -9.46 -10.02 -0.68
CA ALA A 8 -9.89 -8.75 -0.07
C ALA A 8 -10.33 -7.69 -1.09
N ILE A 9 -10.35 -8.05 -2.38
CA ILE A 9 -10.73 -7.17 -3.49
C ILE A 9 -12.01 -7.70 -4.12
N ASP A 10 -13.04 -6.89 -4.12
CA ASP A 10 -14.28 -7.15 -4.85
C ASP A 10 -14.31 -6.32 -6.14
N PHE A 11 -14.10 -7.01 -7.27
CA PHE A 11 -14.11 -6.38 -8.59
C PHE A 11 -15.53 -6.13 -9.12
N THR A 12 -16.57 -6.72 -8.51
CA THR A 12 -17.97 -6.50 -8.86
C THR A 12 -18.47 -5.22 -8.22
N GLU A 13 -18.26 -5.10 -6.91
CA GLU A 13 -18.63 -3.91 -6.12
C GLU A 13 -17.58 -2.79 -6.23
N ASN A 14 -16.47 -3.01 -6.91
CA ASN A 14 -15.35 -2.08 -7.03
C ASN A 14 -14.85 -1.60 -5.65
N THR A 15 -14.61 -2.54 -4.76
CA THR A 15 -14.09 -2.23 -3.41
C THR A 15 -12.88 -3.06 -3.05
N LEU A 16 -12.07 -2.56 -2.13
CA LEU A 16 -11.01 -3.32 -1.47
C LEU A 16 -11.07 -3.12 0.04
N THR A 17 -10.84 -4.18 0.79
CA THR A 17 -10.84 -4.16 2.25
C THR A 17 -9.44 -4.33 2.78
N VAL A 18 -8.96 -3.34 3.56
CA VAL A 18 -7.66 -3.40 4.24
C VAL A 18 -7.84 -4.16 5.55
N ARG A 19 -7.29 -5.38 5.65
CA ARG A 19 -7.41 -6.24 6.84
C ARG A 19 -6.20 -7.12 7.12
N HIS A 20 -5.21 -7.13 6.23
CA HIS A 20 -4.02 -7.95 6.37
C HIS A 20 -2.76 -7.08 6.46
N THR A 21 -1.75 -7.58 7.16
CA THR A 21 -0.47 -6.90 7.31
C THR A 21 0.68 -7.88 7.15
N VAL A 22 1.80 -7.38 6.65
CA VAL A 22 3.07 -8.09 6.52
C VAL A 22 4.14 -7.27 7.23
N HIS A 23 4.90 -7.93 8.07
CA HIS A 23 5.98 -7.33 8.84
C HIS A 23 7.28 -8.12 8.64
N SER A 24 8.39 -7.43 8.66
CA SER A 24 9.72 -8.01 8.79
C SER A 24 10.02 -8.25 10.27
N THR A 25 10.57 -9.41 10.60
CA THR A 25 11.05 -9.77 11.93
C THR A 25 12.45 -10.37 11.81
N GLU A 26 13.14 -10.56 12.93
CA GLU A 26 14.47 -11.23 12.95
C GLU A 26 14.40 -12.67 12.41
N GLU A 27 13.25 -13.32 12.54
CA GLU A 27 13.01 -14.69 12.04
C GLU A 27 12.53 -14.73 10.58
N GLY A 28 12.30 -13.57 9.94
CA GLY A 28 11.84 -13.44 8.56
C GLY A 28 10.55 -12.64 8.40
N ILE A 29 9.88 -12.84 7.28
CA ILE A 29 8.65 -12.12 6.92
C ILE A 29 7.44 -12.83 7.53
N VAL A 30 6.68 -12.10 8.34
CA VAL A 30 5.47 -12.62 8.99
C VAL A 30 4.23 -11.92 8.44
N ALA A 31 3.31 -12.71 7.91
CA ALA A 31 2.00 -12.27 7.48
C ALA A 31 0.96 -12.51 8.59
N LYS A 32 0.18 -11.47 8.92
CA LYS A 32 -0.87 -11.57 9.94
C LYS A 32 -2.21 -11.12 9.36
N ASP A 33 -3.25 -11.91 9.61
CA ASP A 33 -4.64 -11.58 9.26
C ASP A 33 -5.30 -10.67 10.32
N ARG A 34 -4.49 -9.88 11.01
CA ARG A 34 -4.97 -8.99 12.07
C ARG A 34 -4.25 -7.65 12.00
N LEU A 35 -5.01 -6.58 11.92
CA LEU A 35 -4.48 -5.22 12.01
C LEU A 35 -4.31 -4.80 13.47
N LYS A 36 -3.38 -3.88 13.72
CA LYS A 36 -3.02 -3.43 15.06
C LYS A 36 -4.18 -2.74 15.79
N THR A 37 -5.07 -2.06 15.05
CA THR A 37 -6.21 -1.31 15.61
C THR A 37 -7.48 -1.54 14.79
N LYS A 38 -8.66 -1.41 15.43
CA LYS A 38 -9.97 -1.48 14.75
C LYS A 38 -10.11 -0.40 13.65
N SER A 39 -9.58 0.79 13.86
CA SER A 39 -9.59 1.89 12.88
C SER A 39 -8.76 1.63 11.62
N SER A 40 -7.89 0.62 11.66
CA SER A 40 -7.12 0.20 10.49
C SER A 40 -7.93 -0.65 9.51
N TYR A 41 -9.04 -1.27 9.97
CA TYR A 41 -9.97 -1.99 9.10
C TYR A 41 -10.82 -0.99 8.34
N ARG A 42 -10.75 -1.00 7.04
CA ARG A 42 -11.54 -0.11 6.19
C ARG A 42 -11.74 -0.68 4.79
N THR A 43 -12.87 -0.37 4.21
CA THR A 43 -13.17 -0.64 2.81
C THR A 43 -13.00 0.64 2.01
N LEU A 44 -12.27 0.55 0.91
CA LEU A 44 -11.98 1.65 0.01
C LEU A 44 -12.62 1.36 -1.35
N THR A 45 -13.11 2.38 -2.03
CA THR A 45 -13.55 2.28 -3.41
C THR A 45 -12.35 2.10 -4.33
N LEU A 46 -12.47 1.21 -5.30
CA LEU A 46 -11.48 1.01 -6.36
C LEU A 46 -11.78 2.00 -7.50
N GLU A 47 -10.90 2.96 -7.66
CA GLU A 47 -10.91 3.81 -8.85
C GLU A 47 -10.69 2.99 -10.12
N PRO A 48 -11.33 3.34 -11.25
CA PRO A 48 -11.25 2.58 -12.51
C PRO A 48 -9.82 2.31 -12.98
N PHE A 49 -8.93 3.30 -12.82
CA PHE A 49 -7.51 3.15 -13.15
C PHE A 49 -6.84 2.09 -12.27
N VAL A 50 -7.05 2.16 -10.94
CA VAL A 50 -6.46 1.20 -9.97
C VAL A 50 -6.99 -0.21 -10.22
N ARG A 51 -8.29 -0.34 -10.52
CA ARG A 51 -8.92 -1.60 -10.91
C ARG A 51 -8.24 -2.21 -12.13
N GLY A 52 -8.02 -1.41 -13.17
CA GLY A 52 -7.35 -1.86 -14.39
C GLY A 52 -5.93 -2.34 -14.16
N GLU A 53 -5.15 -1.61 -13.32
CA GLU A 53 -3.80 -2.01 -12.95
C GLU A 53 -3.77 -3.32 -12.14
N LEU A 54 -4.69 -3.49 -11.20
CA LEU A 54 -4.80 -4.71 -10.41
C LEU A 54 -5.14 -5.93 -11.29
N LEU A 55 -6.05 -5.79 -12.23
CA LEU A 55 -6.39 -6.87 -13.18
C LEU A 55 -5.19 -7.26 -14.04
N ARG A 56 -4.47 -6.28 -14.62
CA ARG A 56 -3.23 -6.53 -15.39
C ARG A 56 -2.15 -7.19 -14.53
N HIS A 57 -2.03 -6.77 -13.28
CA HIS A 57 -1.08 -7.38 -12.34
C HIS A 57 -1.44 -8.83 -12.03
N ARG A 58 -2.74 -9.12 -11.84
CA ARG A 58 -3.24 -10.48 -11.62
C ARG A 58 -2.93 -11.40 -12.79
N GLU A 59 -3.16 -10.92 -14.01
CA GLU A 59 -2.82 -11.69 -15.23
C GLU A 59 -1.33 -12.01 -15.33
N LYS A 60 -0.46 -11.03 -15.05
CA LYS A 60 1.00 -11.24 -15.00
C LYS A 60 1.39 -12.25 -13.93
N GLN A 61 0.79 -12.18 -12.75
CA GLN A 61 1.07 -13.11 -11.65
C GLN A 61 0.63 -14.53 -11.99
N GLU A 62 -0.55 -14.72 -12.60
CA GLU A 62 -1.02 -16.02 -13.08
C GLU A 62 -0.14 -16.56 -14.22
N HIS A 63 0.35 -15.70 -15.10
CA HIS A 63 1.32 -16.10 -16.13
C HIS A 63 2.63 -16.60 -15.50
N MET A 64 3.21 -15.86 -14.55
CA MET A 64 4.44 -16.25 -13.84
C MET A 64 4.26 -17.58 -13.09
N LYS A 65 3.12 -17.79 -12.48
CA LYS A 65 2.78 -19.05 -11.81
C LYS A 65 2.77 -20.25 -12.78
N LYS A 66 2.27 -20.06 -14.00
CA LYS A 66 2.31 -21.09 -15.05
C LYS A 66 3.74 -21.35 -15.56
N VAL A 67 4.54 -20.29 -15.72
CA VAL A 67 5.94 -20.39 -16.20
C VAL A 67 6.82 -21.08 -15.16
N MET A 68 6.76 -20.64 -13.91
CA MET A 68 7.61 -21.13 -12.82
C MET A 68 7.18 -22.51 -12.27
N ARG A 69 5.96 -22.94 -12.54
CA ARG A 69 5.44 -24.28 -12.16
C ARG A 69 5.73 -24.65 -10.70
N SER A 70 6.54 -25.68 -10.48
CA SER A 70 6.91 -26.18 -9.14
C SER A 70 7.81 -25.23 -8.36
N ALA A 71 8.50 -24.31 -9.01
CA ALA A 71 9.32 -23.29 -8.35
C ALA A 71 8.50 -22.14 -7.75
N TYR A 72 7.23 -21.99 -8.17
CA TYR A 72 6.34 -20.95 -7.64
C TYR A 72 5.81 -21.36 -6.27
N SER A 73 5.95 -20.48 -5.27
CA SER A 73 5.43 -20.70 -3.91
C SER A 73 3.92 -20.83 -3.91
N LYS A 74 3.42 -21.87 -3.23
CA LYS A 74 1.97 -22.10 -3.05
C LYS A 74 1.42 -21.41 -1.81
N GLU A 75 2.29 -20.93 -0.93
CA GLU A 75 1.93 -20.38 0.37
C GLU A 75 1.26 -19.01 0.28
N TYR A 76 1.72 -18.15 -0.65
CA TYR A 76 1.29 -16.75 -0.75
C TYR A 76 0.48 -16.45 -2.02
N THR A 77 -0.20 -17.45 -2.59
CA THR A 77 -0.92 -17.34 -3.86
C THR A 77 -2.08 -16.34 -3.83
N ASP A 78 -2.61 -16.03 -2.65
CA ASP A 78 -3.69 -15.04 -2.46
C ASP A 78 -3.14 -13.60 -2.27
N TYR A 79 -1.81 -13.42 -2.16
CA TYR A 79 -1.23 -12.08 -1.98
C TYR A 79 -1.01 -11.36 -3.29
N VAL A 80 -1.34 -10.05 -3.29
CA VAL A 80 -1.14 -9.17 -4.45
C VAL A 80 0.35 -8.85 -4.64
N CYS A 81 1.07 -8.59 -3.55
CA CYS A 81 2.47 -8.17 -3.58
C CYS A 81 3.40 -9.35 -3.30
N VAL A 82 3.72 -10.11 -4.35
CA VAL A 82 4.71 -11.20 -4.32
C VAL A 82 5.74 -11.03 -5.43
N ASP A 83 6.90 -11.64 -5.27
CA ASP A 83 7.95 -11.68 -6.28
C ASP A 83 7.64 -12.65 -7.43
N ALA A 84 8.57 -12.79 -8.38
CA ALA A 84 8.41 -13.68 -9.53
C ALA A 84 8.29 -15.17 -9.16
N LEU A 85 8.72 -15.55 -7.95
CA LEU A 85 8.59 -16.91 -7.42
C LEU A 85 7.41 -17.08 -6.47
N GLY A 86 6.54 -16.07 -6.33
CA GLY A 86 5.37 -16.09 -5.47
C GLY A 86 5.67 -15.95 -3.97
N LYS A 87 6.85 -15.44 -3.60
CA LYS A 87 7.21 -15.14 -2.21
C LYS A 87 6.84 -13.71 -1.84
N LEU A 88 6.49 -13.47 -0.59
CA LEU A 88 6.20 -12.12 -0.12
C LEU A 88 7.42 -11.21 -0.27
N TYR A 89 7.21 -9.97 -0.70
CA TYR A 89 8.23 -8.95 -0.62
C TYR A 89 8.49 -8.57 0.83
N ASP A 90 9.77 -8.42 1.15
CA ASP A 90 10.19 -7.82 2.42
C ASP A 90 9.79 -6.33 2.42
N PRO A 91 9.09 -5.82 3.46
CA PRO A 91 8.77 -4.41 3.60
C PRO A 91 9.99 -3.49 3.53
N ASP A 92 11.13 -3.91 4.07
CA ASP A 92 12.37 -3.13 4.07
C ASP A 92 12.99 -3.07 2.68
N PHE A 93 12.90 -4.17 1.90
CA PHE A 93 13.30 -4.17 0.49
C PHE A 93 12.47 -3.17 -0.32
N VAL A 94 11.14 -3.13 -0.14
CA VAL A 94 10.26 -2.18 -0.87
C VAL A 94 10.63 -0.74 -0.54
N THR A 95 10.86 -0.46 0.74
CA THR A 95 11.24 0.89 1.21
C THR A 95 12.61 1.31 0.66
N GLY A 96 13.59 0.41 0.67
CA GLY A 96 14.92 0.66 0.12
C GLY A 96 14.92 0.86 -1.40
N HIS A 97 14.17 0.01 -2.11
CA HIS A 97 14.04 0.10 -3.57
C HIS A 97 13.37 1.40 -4.01
N PHE A 98 12.37 1.89 -3.27
CA PHE A 98 11.76 3.18 -3.52
C PHE A 98 12.79 4.32 -3.48
N GLY A 99 13.68 4.34 -2.48
CA GLY A 99 14.77 5.30 -2.40
C GLY A 99 15.72 5.26 -3.60
N GLN A 100 16.05 4.05 -4.09
CA GLN A 100 16.87 3.86 -5.29
C GLN A 100 16.18 4.39 -6.55
N LEU A 101 14.86 4.16 -6.70
CA LEU A 101 14.08 4.69 -7.81
C LEU A 101 14.07 6.22 -7.82
N LEU A 102 13.86 6.87 -6.68
CA LEU A 102 13.92 8.33 -6.58
C LEU A 102 15.28 8.86 -7.04
N LYS A 103 16.37 8.25 -6.57
CA LYS A 103 17.74 8.61 -6.98
C LYS A 103 17.95 8.42 -8.49
N LYS A 104 17.53 7.27 -9.04
CA LYS A 104 17.68 6.94 -10.46
C LYS A 104 16.99 7.97 -11.38
N HIS A 105 15.84 8.48 -10.95
CA HIS A 105 15.04 9.44 -11.72
C HIS A 105 15.26 10.90 -11.31
N ASN A 106 16.30 11.20 -10.51
CA ASN A 106 16.62 12.54 -10.02
C ASN A 106 15.43 13.24 -9.32
N LEU A 107 14.60 12.45 -8.62
CA LEU A 107 13.48 12.96 -7.85
C LEU A 107 13.92 13.33 -6.44
N LYS A 108 13.20 14.28 -5.83
CA LYS A 108 13.43 14.68 -4.43
C LYS A 108 13.38 13.47 -3.51
N LYS A 109 14.39 13.30 -2.67
CA LYS A 109 14.43 12.23 -1.67
C LYS A 109 13.33 12.45 -0.63
N ILE A 110 12.41 11.50 -0.55
CA ILE A 110 11.36 11.40 0.48
C ILE A 110 11.33 9.96 0.98
N ARG A 111 10.79 9.73 2.17
CA ARG A 111 10.57 8.39 2.69
C ARG A 111 9.35 7.76 2.02
N PHE A 112 9.30 6.45 1.91
CA PHE A 112 8.12 5.74 1.37
C PHE A 112 6.83 6.10 2.13
N HIS A 113 6.92 6.27 3.46
CA HIS A 113 5.78 6.68 4.29
C HIS A 113 5.28 8.11 3.99
N ASP A 114 6.16 8.99 3.49
CA ASP A 114 5.80 10.38 3.18
C ASP A 114 4.84 10.48 1.98
N LEU A 115 4.75 9.42 1.14
CA LEU A 115 3.73 9.31 0.09
C LEU A 115 2.31 9.38 0.67
N ARG A 116 2.11 8.84 1.86
CA ARG A 116 0.83 8.91 2.57
C ARG A 116 0.49 10.36 2.96
N HIS A 117 1.47 11.12 3.42
CA HIS A 117 1.29 12.55 3.71
C HIS A 117 1.05 13.36 2.44
N SER A 118 1.79 13.06 1.37
CA SER A 118 1.58 13.70 0.07
C SER A 118 0.17 13.47 -0.46
N CYS A 119 -0.35 12.23 -0.34
CA CYS A 119 -1.71 11.90 -0.71
C CYS A 119 -2.73 12.73 0.11
N ALA A 120 -2.56 12.81 1.43
CA ALA A 120 -3.42 13.63 2.28
C ALA A 120 -3.42 15.10 1.87
N SER A 121 -2.23 15.65 1.53
CA SER A 121 -2.08 17.04 1.09
C SER A 121 -2.80 17.32 -0.22
N VAL A 122 -2.68 16.42 -1.19
CA VAL A 122 -3.35 16.55 -2.50
C VAL A 122 -4.86 16.50 -2.34
N LEU A 123 -5.39 15.55 -1.58
CA LEU A 123 -6.83 15.44 -1.33
C LEU A 123 -7.38 16.68 -0.60
N LEU A 124 -6.62 17.21 0.37
CA LEU A 124 -7.00 18.42 1.08
C LEU A 124 -7.01 19.64 0.15
N ALA A 125 -6.01 19.76 -0.74
CA ALA A 125 -5.95 20.84 -1.74
C ALA A 125 -7.10 20.76 -2.75
N GLN A 126 -7.62 19.57 -3.01
CA GLN A 126 -8.82 19.34 -3.84
C GLN A 126 -10.13 19.58 -3.09
N GLY A 127 -10.09 20.03 -1.84
CA GLY A 127 -11.27 20.34 -1.06
C GLY A 127 -11.95 19.13 -0.40
N VAL A 128 -11.31 17.96 -0.40
CA VAL A 128 -11.86 16.78 0.28
C VAL A 128 -11.89 17.05 1.79
N PRO A 129 -13.03 16.84 2.47
CA PRO A 129 -13.14 17.06 3.90
C PRO A 129 -12.12 16.26 4.69
N MET A 130 -11.47 16.89 5.68
CA MET A 130 -10.43 16.29 6.52
C MET A 130 -10.85 14.95 7.12
N LYS A 131 -12.10 14.83 7.56
CA LYS A 131 -12.66 13.61 8.14
C LYS A 131 -12.64 12.45 7.13
N GLN A 132 -13.05 12.70 5.88
CA GLN A 132 -13.00 11.68 4.82
C GLN A 132 -11.57 11.26 4.50
N ILE A 133 -10.63 12.19 4.45
CA ILE A 133 -9.20 11.88 4.25
C ILE A 133 -8.69 10.99 5.38
N GLN A 134 -9.07 11.29 6.62
CA GLN A 134 -8.69 10.52 7.80
C GLN A 134 -9.23 9.09 7.74
N GLU A 135 -10.51 8.92 7.42
CA GLU A 135 -11.15 7.61 7.26
C GLU A 135 -10.50 6.82 6.12
N TRP A 136 -10.28 7.45 4.98
CA TRP A 136 -9.66 6.83 3.81
C TRP A 136 -8.23 6.37 4.06
N LEU A 137 -7.43 7.20 4.72
CA LEU A 137 -6.05 6.86 5.08
C LEU A 137 -5.98 5.93 6.30
N GLY A 138 -7.03 5.83 7.14
CA GLY A 138 -7.02 5.06 8.38
C GLY A 138 -6.08 5.68 9.43
N HIS A 139 -6.12 6.99 9.60
CA HIS A 139 -5.41 7.69 10.67
C HIS A 139 -6.23 7.68 11.95
N SER A 140 -5.63 7.24 13.06
CA SER A 140 -6.23 7.33 14.40
C SER A 140 -6.07 8.72 15.01
N ASP A 141 -5.16 9.57 14.49
CA ASP A 141 -4.84 10.88 15.05
C ASP A 141 -4.83 11.98 13.99
N MET A 142 -5.51 13.08 14.28
CA MET A 142 -5.62 14.27 13.43
C MET A 142 -4.32 15.09 13.36
N SER A 143 -3.46 15.01 14.36
CA SER A 143 -2.21 15.79 14.44
C SER A 143 -1.29 15.56 13.24
N THR A 144 -1.32 14.36 12.69
CA THR A 144 -0.49 13.96 11.55
C THR A 144 -0.88 14.66 10.23
N ILE A 145 -2.15 15.07 10.09
CA ILE A 145 -2.65 15.73 8.86
C ILE A 145 -2.55 17.26 8.98
N VAL A 146 -2.70 17.81 10.19
CA VAL A 146 -2.68 19.26 10.44
C VAL A 146 -1.29 19.85 10.20
N ASN A 147 -0.22 19.11 10.48
CA ASN A 147 1.16 19.55 10.26
C ASN A 147 1.51 19.76 8.77
N VAL A 148 0.66 19.31 7.84
CA VAL A 148 0.82 19.56 6.41
C VAL A 148 0.35 20.96 6.00
N ARG A 149 -0.44 21.65 6.84
CA ARG A 149 -1.07 22.94 6.51
C ARG A 149 -0.12 24.14 6.61
N ASN A 150 1.06 24.02 7.22
CA ASN A 150 1.95 25.18 7.45
C ASN A 150 3.45 24.86 7.25
N PRO A 151 3.95 24.78 5.99
CA PRO A 151 5.39 24.81 5.76
C PRO A 151 6.00 26.21 5.88
N HIS A 152 5.20 27.29 6.10
CA HIS A 152 5.68 28.68 6.02
C HIS A 152 5.51 29.55 7.29
N THR A 153 5.13 29.02 8.44
CA THR A 153 4.96 29.82 9.67
C THR A 153 6.01 29.53 10.76
N ASN A 154 7.22 29.12 10.39
CA ASN A 154 8.34 29.14 11.33
C ASN A 154 9.50 29.94 10.75
N LYS A 155 9.31 31.28 10.61
CA LYS A 155 10.36 32.30 10.60
C LYS A 155 9.76 33.60 11.12
N MET A 156 9.82 33.80 12.40
CA MET A 156 10.10 35.04 13.08
C MET A 156 10.83 34.72 14.38
#